data_8ea3fe1d5e2be3267aae62d177b43ae3
#
_entry.id   8ea3fe1d5e2be3267aae62d177b43ae3
#
_cell.length_a   1.000
_cell.length_b   1.000
_cell.length_c   1.000
_cell.angle_alpha   90.00
_cell.angle_beta   90.00
_cell.angle_gamma   90.00
#
_symmetry.space_group_name_H-M   'P 1'
#
loop_
_entity.id
_entity.type
_entity.pdbx_description
1 polymer ?
#
loop_
_entity_poly.entity_id
_entity_poly.type
_entity_poly.pdbx_seq_one_letter_code
_entity_poly.pdbx_strand_id
1 'polypeptide(L)'
;DYGWLLENLVFNCINNKQEVFYYSEKTECDFLIVKNKEIKQAIQVCHELNEKNREREIEGLGEAMKKFKLREGLLLTNSQEEELKLDGKKIVIKPVWKWLLRLEK
;
A
#
# COMPACT_ATOMS: atom_id res chain seq x y z
N ASP A 1 0.32 13.04 14.18
CA ASP A 1 1.09 12.56 13.06
C ASP A 1 0.18 12.28 11.86
N TYR A 2 0.45 12.96 10.76
CA TYR A 2 -0.37 12.82 9.55
C TYR A 2 -0.28 11.43 8.94
N GLY A 3 0.89 10.78 9.06
CA GLY A 3 1.05 9.43 8.56
C GLY A 3 0.15 8.45 9.29
N TRP A 4 0.09 8.59 10.60
CA TRP A 4 -0.78 7.75 11.42
C TRP A 4 -2.26 7.97 11.09
N LEU A 5 -2.66 9.24 10.92
CA LEU A 5 -4.04 9.56 10.57
C LEU A 5 -4.42 8.97 9.22
N LEU A 6 -3.53 9.10 8.25
CA LEU A 6 -3.76 8.58 6.91
C LEU A 6 -3.88 7.06 6.94
N GLU A 7 -3.00 6.40 7.66
CA GLU A 7 -3.00 4.96 7.82
C GLU A 7 -4.30 4.45 8.43
N ASN A 8 -4.80 5.14 9.46
CA ASN A 8 -6.07 4.79 10.10
C ASN A 8 -7.25 4.96 9.16
N LEU A 9 -7.24 6.02 8.37
CA LEU A 9 -8.28 6.26 7.38
C LEU A 9 -8.35 5.09 6.39
N VAL A 10 -7.20 4.70 5.86
CA VAL A 10 -7.12 3.60 4.90
C VAL A 10 -7.59 2.30 5.55
N PHE A 11 -7.11 2.00 6.75
CA PHE A 11 -7.49 0.79 7.47
C PHE A 11 -9.02 0.72 7.64
N ASN A 12 -9.63 1.80 8.08
CA ASN A 12 -11.08 1.83 8.30
C ASN A 12 -11.86 1.62 7.00
N CYS A 13 -11.37 2.16 5.90
CA CYS A 13 -12.02 1.99 4.60
C CYS A 13 -11.94 0.54 4.10
N ILE A 14 -10.82 -0.12 4.32
CA ILE A 14 -10.61 -1.48 3.86
C ILE A 14 -11.33 -2.48 4.78
N ASN A 15 -11.17 -2.30 6.08
CA ASN A 15 -11.61 -3.26 7.09
C ASN A 15 -13.12 -3.55 7.05
N ASN A 16 -13.90 -2.62 6.52
CA ASN A 16 -15.35 -2.79 6.43
C ASN A 16 -15.77 -3.76 5.32
N LYS A 17 -14.87 -4.11 4.42
CA LYS A 17 -15.22 -4.90 3.23
C LYS A 17 -14.38 -6.15 3.02
N GLN A 18 -13.19 -6.21 3.61
CA GLN A 18 -12.24 -7.28 3.34
C GLN A 18 -11.44 -7.62 4.57
N GLU A 19 -10.83 -8.80 4.56
CA GLU A 19 -9.90 -9.18 5.61
C GLU A 19 -8.57 -8.48 5.37
N VAL A 20 -8.00 -7.92 6.43
CA VAL A 20 -6.78 -7.12 6.36
C VAL A 20 -5.76 -7.65 7.36
N PHE A 21 -4.53 -7.82 6.93
CA PHE A 21 -3.43 -8.24 7.79
C PHE A 21 -2.25 -7.29 7.66
N TYR A 22 -1.54 -7.09 8.76
CA TYR A 22 -0.24 -6.45 8.72
C TYR A 22 0.79 -7.47 8.25
N TYR A 23 1.77 -6.99 7.50
CA TYR A 23 2.90 -7.81 7.12
C TYR A 23 4.18 -7.17 7.65
N SER A 24 4.93 -7.93 8.45
CA SER A 24 6.19 -7.45 9.00
C SER A 24 7.20 -8.60 9.03
N GLU A 25 8.28 -8.44 8.29
CA GLU A 25 9.43 -9.35 8.33
C GLU A 25 10.70 -8.50 8.34
N LYS A 26 11.46 -8.51 7.25
CA LYS A 26 12.64 -7.66 7.12
C LYS A 26 12.26 -6.20 6.98
N THR A 27 11.23 -5.95 6.20
CA THR A 27 10.65 -4.64 5.99
C THR A 27 9.17 -4.74 6.27
N GLU A 28 8.52 -3.61 6.41
CA GLU A 28 7.11 -3.58 6.76
C GLU A 28 6.26 -3.12 5.60
N CYS A 29 5.17 -3.82 5.39
CA CYS A 29 4.10 -3.38 4.51
C CYS A 29 2.87 -3.18 5.38
N ASP A 30 2.18 -2.05 5.23
CA ASP A 30 1.11 -1.71 6.15
C ASP A 30 -0.08 -2.67 6.09
N PHE A 31 -0.53 -3.03 4.90
CA PHE A 31 -1.73 -3.86 4.78
C PHE A 31 -1.61 -4.90 3.69
N LEU A 32 -2.13 -6.09 3.99
CA LEU A 32 -2.34 -7.14 3.00
C LEU A 32 -3.84 -7.40 2.96
N ILE A 33 -4.39 -7.40 1.76
CA ILE A 33 -5.81 -7.63 1.57
C ILE A 33 -6.03 -9.08 1.17
N VAL A 34 -6.85 -9.77 1.94
CA VAL A 34 -7.16 -11.17 1.71
C VAL A 34 -8.57 -11.30 1.16
N LYS A 35 -8.71 -12.09 0.12
CA LYS A 35 -10.00 -12.38 -0.48
C LYS A 35 -10.02 -13.83 -0.91
N ASN A 36 -11.04 -14.58 -0.49
CA ASN A 36 -11.16 -16.00 -0.80
C ASN A 36 -9.94 -16.80 -0.34
N LYS A 37 -9.43 -16.47 0.85
CA LYS A 37 -8.28 -17.13 1.49
C LYS A 37 -6.95 -16.93 0.75
N GLU A 38 -6.90 -15.97 -0.18
CA GLU A 38 -5.68 -15.62 -0.88
C GLU A 38 -5.34 -14.15 -0.68
N ILE A 39 -4.05 -13.85 -0.60
CA ILE A 39 -3.60 -12.48 -0.54
C ILE A 39 -3.67 -11.90 -1.95
N LYS A 40 -4.48 -10.87 -2.13
CA LYS A 40 -4.76 -10.27 -3.43
C LYS A 40 -4.09 -8.94 -3.65
N GLN A 41 -3.75 -8.22 -2.57
CA GLN A 41 -3.23 -6.87 -2.71
C GLN A 41 -2.34 -6.53 -1.52
N ALA A 42 -1.28 -5.77 -1.81
CA ALA A 42 -0.41 -5.19 -0.79
C ALA A 42 -0.54 -3.68 -0.88
N ILE A 43 -0.77 -3.03 0.25
CA ILE A 43 -0.96 -1.58 0.32
C ILE A 43 -0.01 -1.01 1.36
N GLN A 44 0.76 -0.01 0.94
CA GLN A 44 1.62 0.76 1.82
C GLN A 44 1.06 2.17 1.91
N VAL A 45 1.16 2.78 3.09
CA VAL A 45 0.66 4.13 3.31
C VAL A 45 1.80 5.00 3.80
N CYS A 46 2.00 6.14 3.15
CA CYS A 46 3.02 7.08 3.53
C CYS A 46 2.53 8.49 3.21
N HIS A 47 2.42 9.35 4.23
CA HIS A 47 1.90 10.70 4.01
C HIS A 47 2.64 11.43 2.91
N GLU A 48 3.96 11.40 2.94
CA GLU A 48 4.79 12.05 1.94
C GLU A 48 6.09 11.28 1.72
N LEU A 49 6.32 10.87 0.48
CA LEU A 49 7.59 10.25 0.10
C LEU A 49 8.65 11.32 -0.09
N ASN A 50 9.82 11.10 0.49
CA ASN A 50 10.94 12.02 0.39
C ASN A 50 12.24 11.22 0.28
N GLU A 51 13.37 11.91 0.19
CA GLU A 51 14.66 11.26 0.04
C GLU A 51 15.01 10.33 1.21
N LYS A 52 14.49 10.60 2.40
CA LYS A 52 14.81 9.82 3.58
C LYS A 52 14.02 8.54 3.70
N ASN A 53 12.77 8.53 3.25
CA ASN A 53 11.89 7.39 3.45
C ASN A 53 11.51 6.62 2.19
N ARG A 54 11.73 7.22 1.02
CA ARG A 54 11.27 6.63 -0.25
C ARG A 54 11.75 5.20 -0.46
N GLU A 55 13.04 4.99 -0.29
CA GLU A 55 13.61 3.66 -0.52
C GLU A 55 13.02 2.62 0.44
N ARG A 56 12.92 2.96 1.71
CA ARG A 56 12.37 2.07 2.71
C ARG A 56 10.90 1.71 2.43
N GLU A 57 10.10 2.72 2.07
CA GLU A 57 8.68 2.48 1.80
C GLU A 57 8.47 1.62 0.56
N ILE A 58 9.23 1.87 -0.48
CA ILE A 58 9.13 1.09 -1.70
C ILE A 58 9.65 -0.33 -1.50
N GLU A 59 10.74 -0.49 -0.74
CA GLU A 59 11.26 -1.82 -0.43
C GLU A 59 10.26 -2.65 0.39
N GLY A 60 9.60 -2.03 1.36
CA GLY A 60 8.61 -2.73 2.17
C GLY A 60 7.48 -3.28 1.33
N LEU A 61 6.96 -2.44 0.45
CA LEU A 61 5.91 -2.86 -0.47
C LEU A 61 6.42 -3.92 -1.43
N GLY A 62 7.60 -3.71 -2.01
CA GLY A 62 8.19 -4.64 -2.96
C GLY A 62 8.45 -6.02 -2.36
N GLU A 63 8.87 -6.07 -1.11
CA GLU A 63 9.11 -7.34 -0.43
C GLU A 63 7.81 -8.12 -0.25
N ALA A 64 6.74 -7.44 0.14
CA ALA A 64 5.44 -8.08 0.27
C ALA A 64 4.95 -8.59 -1.09
N MET A 65 5.12 -7.79 -2.13
CA MET A 65 4.73 -8.19 -3.48
C MET A 65 5.48 -9.45 -3.91
N LYS A 66 6.76 -9.51 -3.63
CA LYS A 66 7.59 -10.66 -4.00
C LYS A 66 7.15 -11.90 -3.23
N LYS A 67 6.97 -11.76 -1.93
CA LYS A 67 6.61 -12.89 -1.07
C LYS A 67 5.27 -13.50 -1.48
N PHE A 68 4.30 -12.68 -1.80
CA PHE A 68 2.95 -13.14 -2.12
C PHE A 68 2.66 -13.19 -3.61
N LYS A 69 3.70 -13.04 -4.42
CA LYS A 69 3.63 -13.17 -5.87
C LYS A 69 2.62 -12.22 -6.51
N LEU A 70 2.61 -11.00 -6.03
CA LEU A 70 1.74 -9.96 -6.55
C LEU A 70 2.47 -9.18 -7.64
N ARG A 71 1.78 -8.89 -8.74
CA ARG A 71 2.36 -8.14 -9.85
C ARG A 71 2.26 -6.63 -9.68
N GLU A 72 1.38 -6.19 -8.80
CA GLU A 72 1.14 -4.78 -8.58
C GLU A 72 1.01 -4.50 -7.10
N GLY A 73 1.58 -3.39 -6.67
CA GLY A 73 1.46 -2.89 -5.30
C GLY A 73 0.92 -1.47 -5.33
N LEU A 74 0.29 -1.07 -4.24
CA LEU A 74 -0.32 0.24 -4.10
C LEU A 74 0.34 0.98 -2.96
N LEU A 75 0.80 2.21 -3.23
CA LEU A 75 1.36 3.08 -2.20
C LEU A 75 0.52 4.35 -2.15
N LEU A 76 -0.21 4.52 -1.05
CA LEU A 76 -1.12 5.65 -0.89
C LEU A 76 -0.43 6.79 -0.15
N THR A 77 -0.58 8.00 -0.69
CA THR A 77 0.04 9.20 -0.16
C THR A 77 -1.01 10.28 0.07
N ASN A 78 -0.57 11.41 0.61
CA ASN A 78 -1.46 12.57 0.72
C ASN A 78 -1.76 13.17 -0.65
N SER A 79 -0.74 13.42 -1.47
CA SER A 79 -0.92 14.12 -2.73
C SER A 79 -0.02 13.67 -3.89
N GLN A 80 0.90 12.77 -3.64
CA GLN A 80 1.86 12.36 -4.68
C GLN A 80 1.30 11.26 -5.58
N GLU A 81 1.67 11.32 -6.85
CA GLU A 81 1.19 10.38 -7.85
C GLU A 81 2.30 10.01 -8.82
N GLU A 82 2.53 8.71 -8.97
CA GLU A 82 3.63 8.21 -9.80
C GLU A 82 3.44 6.72 -10.06
N GLU A 83 3.99 6.22 -11.16
CA GLU A 83 4.06 4.77 -11.40
C GLU A 83 5.52 4.37 -11.51
N LEU A 84 5.86 3.27 -10.87
CA LEU A 84 7.20 2.71 -10.88
C LEU A 84 7.19 1.27 -11.34
N LYS A 85 8.29 0.85 -11.95
CA LYS A 85 8.51 -0.56 -12.23
C LYS A 85 9.66 -1.04 -11.35
N LEU A 86 9.46 -2.18 -10.70
CA LEU A 86 10.44 -2.77 -9.81
C LEU A 86 10.47 -4.27 -10.07
N ASP A 87 11.60 -4.74 -10.62
CA ASP A 87 11.79 -6.16 -10.93
C ASP A 87 10.65 -6.74 -11.78
N GLY A 88 10.23 -5.99 -12.79
CA GLY A 88 9.17 -6.42 -13.68
C GLY A 88 7.76 -6.27 -13.13
N LYS A 89 7.62 -5.72 -11.93
CA LYS A 89 6.34 -5.49 -11.28
C LYS A 89 6.03 -4.01 -11.24
N LYS A 90 4.77 -3.67 -11.01
CA LYS A 90 4.33 -2.29 -11.02
C LYS A 90 3.95 -1.82 -9.62
N ILE A 91 4.43 -0.64 -9.24
CA ILE A 91 4.01 0.03 -8.03
C ILE A 91 3.29 1.30 -8.43
N VAL A 92 2.05 1.43 -8.01
CA VAL A 92 1.24 2.61 -8.27
C VAL A 92 1.23 3.46 -7.00
N ILE A 93 1.69 4.69 -7.14
CA ILE A 93 1.66 5.69 -6.06
C ILE A 93 0.54 6.65 -6.39
N LYS A 94 -0.42 6.79 -5.50
CA LYS A 94 -1.53 7.71 -5.74
C LYS A 94 -2.05 8.34 -4.46
N PRO A 95 -2.70 9.49 -4.56
CA PRO A 95 -3.30 10.12 -3.40
C PRO A 95 -4.46 9.29 -2.84
N VAL A 96 -4.59 9.31 -1.53
CA VAL A 96 -5.70 8.59 -0.88
C VAL A 96 -7.05 9.03 -1.42
N TRP A 97 -7.23 10.34 -1.70
CA TRP A 97 -8.52 10.81 -2.18
C TRP A 97 -8.93 10.18 -3.51
N LYS A 98 -7.98 9.93 -4.40
CA LYS A 98 -8.27 9.25 -5.67
C LYS A 98 -8.67 7.80 -5.43
N TRP A 99 -7.97 7.13 -4.52
CA TRP A 99 -8.26 5.76 -4.17
C TRP A 99 -9.66 5.64 -3.55
N LEU A 100 -10.02 6.58 -2.68
CA LEU A 100 -11.34 6.60 -2.04
C LEU A 100 -12.45 6.76 -3.08
N LEU A 101 -12.25 7.60 -4.10
CA LEU A 101 -13.24 7.75 -5.17
C LEU A 101 -13.47 6.43 -5.90
N ARG A 102 -12.43 5.62 -6.06
CA ARG A 102 -12.56 4.32 -6.69
C ARG A 102 -13.48 3.39 -5.89
N LEU A 103 -13.42 3.48 -4.56
CA LEU A 103 -14.23 2.62 -3.69
C LEU A 103 -15.72 2.91 -3.76
N GLU A 104 -16.09 4.09 -4.20
CA GLU A 104 -17.50 4.47 -4.31
C GLU A 104 -18.20 3.89 -5.53
N LYS A 105 -17.43 3.30 -6.42
CA LYS A 105 -18.00 2.67 -7.62
C LYS A 105 -18.33 1.17 -7.38
#